data_8632ad97050afe3f6f3773b6d5ef5197
#
_entry.id   8632ad97050afe3f6f3773b6d5ef5197
#
_cell.length_a   1.000
_cell.length_b   1.000
_cell.length_c   1.000
_cell.angle_alpha   90.00
_cell.angle_beta   90.00
_cell.angle_gamma   90.00
#
_symmetry.space_group_name_H-M   'P 1'
#
loop_
_entity.id
_entity.type
_entity.pdbx_description
1 polymer ?
#
loop_
_entity_poly.entity_id
_entity_poly.type
_entity_poly.pdbx_seq_one_letter_code
_entity_poly.pdbx_strand_id
1 'polypeptide(L)'
;MVMESSGCGFVEACQWLGEQFNITIEGTKGIKLPSKNVRIRYPIISEPVKPFCKEVAQWILDNYTLTESGQHFLFEERKLDPNVIQHLKIVSIEDCRSIINRLQDCFDMETIWNSGLVSTESKRSYFRMFTPCLLFPYFDSTGGLIGLQSRYLGENKEAPRFQFVSAQKTRLFNLPILGSMKDGEDLYISEGITDCLALLSSGKKAVAIPSATILPQNDLIDLLKYKLHMYPDQDDAGKKAFVALRRYFINHYTNLIEEILPEGSKDYSEYFIAYHKTK
;
A
#
# COMPACT_ATOMS: atom_id res chain seq x y z
N MET A 1 -22.72 -8.41 -3.07
CA MET A 1 -21.81 -9.54 -2.77
C MET A 1 -22.03 -10.72 -3.70
N VAL A 2 -23.14 -11.50 -3.60
CA VAL A 2 -23.39 -12.62 -4.53
C VAL A 2 -23.58 -12.14 -5.97
N MET A 3 -24.31 -11.08 -6.21
CA MET A 3 -24.48 -10.45 -7.52
C MET A 3 -23.17 -10.00 -8.16
N GLU A 4 -22.29 -9.39 -7.39
CA GLU A 4 -20.99 -8.87 -7.87
C GLU A 4 -19.97 -9.99 -8.12
N SER A 5 -20.00 -11.04 -7.29
CA SER A 5 -19.03 -12.15 -7.42
C SER A 5 -19.41 -13.17 -8.49
N SER A 6 -20.70 -13.28 -8.81
CA SER A 6 -21.20 -14.24 -9.80
C SER A 6 -21.68 -13.60 -11.10
N GLY A 7 -21.77 -12.26 -11.17
CA GLY A 7 -22.31 -11.52 -12.31
C GLY A 7 -23.81 -11.77 -12.52
N CYS A 8 -24.52 -12.29 -11.52
CA CYS A 8 -25.94 -12.64 -11.62
C CYS A 8 -26.84 -11.47 -11.16
N GLY A 9 -28.11 -11.49 -11.59
CA GLY A 9 -29.12 -10.53 -11.17
C GLY A 9 -29.57 -10.73 -9.72
N PHE A 10 -30.32 -9.75 -9.17
CA PHE A 10 -30.78 -9.77 -7.79
C PHE A 10 -31.59 -11.03 -7.45
N VAL A 11 -32.51 -11.45 -8.34
CA VAL A 11 -33.38 -12.62 -8.13
C VAL A 11 -32.57 -13.91 -8.08
N GLU A 12 -31.58 -14.05 -8.98
CA GLU A 12 -30.67 -15.20 -9.00
C GLU A 12 -29.79 -15.26 -7.76
N ALA A 13 -29.32 -14.11 -7.28
CA ALA A 13 -28.57 -14.00 -6.04
C ALA A 13 -29.41 -14.42 -4.82
N CYS A 14 -30.67 -14.01 -4.77
CA CYS A 14 -31.61 -14.42 -3.71
C CYS A 14 -31.87 -15.93 -3.73
N GLN A 15 -32.08 -16.52 -4.92
CA GLN A 15 -32.28 -17.97 -5.06
C GLN A 15 -31.05 -18.75 -4.58
N TRP A 16 -29.85 -18.34 -5.01
CA TRP A 16 -28.62 -18.97 -4.59
C TRP A 16 -28.45 -18.93 -3.06
N LEU A 17 -28.75 -17.78 -2.43
CA LEU A 17 -28.73 -17.66 -0.98
C LEU A 17 -29.81 -18.54 -0.32
N GLY A 18 -31.01 -18.59 -0.88
CA GLY A 18 -32.08 -19.46 -0.39
C GLY A 18 -31.69 -20.93 -0.35
N GLU A 19 -31.02 -21.41 -1.41
CA GLU A 19 -30.51 -22.79 -1.47
C GLU A 19 -29.35 -23.05 -0.50
N GLN A 20 -28.42 -22.09 -0.33
CA GLN A 20 -27.32 -22.23 0.59
C GLN A 20 -27.77 -22.32 2.05
N PHE A 21 -28.82 -21.57 2.42
CA PHE A 21 -29.34 -21.50 3.78
C PHE A 21 -30.63 -22.28 3.98
N ASN A 22 -31.06 -23.08 2.97
CA ASN A 22 -32.27 -23.90 2.99
C ASN A 22 -33.56 -23.08 3.26
N ILE A 23 -33.62 -21.86 2.70
CA ILE A 23 -34.75 -20.92 2.84
C ILE A 23 -35.57 -20.97 1.54
N THR A 24 -36.85 -21.26 1.61
CA THR A 24 -37.74 -21.22 0.46
C THR A 24 -38.12 -19.77 0.14
N ILE A 25 -37.78 -19.31 -1.08
CA ILE A 25 -38.13 -17.97 -1.56
C ILE A 25 -39.28 -18.15 -2.59
N GLU A 26 -40.46 -17.63 -2.24
CA GLU A 26 -41.64 -17.66 -3.11
C GLU A 26 -41.45 -16.75 -4.33
N GLY A 27 -41.90 -17.20 -5.51
CA GLY A 27 -41.89 -16.39 -6.74
C GLY A 27 -40.74 -16.65 -7.72
N THR A 28 -39.86 -17.61 -7.44
CA THR A 28 -38.66 -17.87 -8.27
C THR A 28 -38.71 -19.11 -9.15
N LYS A 29 -39.89 -19.70 -9.37
CA LYS A 29 -40.05 -20.88 -10.20
C LYS A 29 -39.71 -20.60 -11.68
N GLY A 30 -38.69 -21.27 -12.20
CA GLY A 30 -38.33 -21.27 -13.64
C GLY A 30 -37.00 -20.54 -13.98
N ILE A 31 -36.29 -20.00 -13.06
CA ILE A 31 -34.99 -19.37 -13.31
C ILE A 31 -33.88 -20.41 -13.26
N LYS A 32 -33.03 -20.49 -14.30
CA LYS A 32 -31.86 -21.37 -14.32
C LYS A 32 -30.82 -20.82 -13.35
N LEU A 33 -30.51 -21.59 -12.31
CA LEU A 33 -29.44 -21.24 -11.37
C LEU A 33 -28.08 -21.26 -12.05
N PRO A 34 -27.17 -20.36 -11.70
CA PRO A 34 -25.78 -20.47 -12.10
C PRO A 34 -25.21 -21.82 -11.63
N SER A 35 -24.50 -22.51 -12.50
CA SER A 35 -23.97 -23.85 -12.19
C SER A 35 -23.12 -23.78 -10.89
N LYS A 36 -23.18 -24.84 -10.06
CA LYS A 36 -22.45 -25.00 -8.78
C LYS A 36 -20.91 -24.78 -8.84
N ASN A 37 -20.38 -24.51 -10.03
CA ASN A 37 -18.96 -24.28 -10.28
C ASN A 37 -18.56 -22.82 -10.45
N VAL A 38 -19.33 -21.86 -9.93
CA VAL A 38 -18.81 -20.49 -9.81
C VAL A 38 -17.72 -20.53 -8.74
N ARG A 39 -16.52 -20.89 -9.14
CA ARG A 39 -15.31 -20.65 -8.36
C ARG A 39 -15.24 -19.14 -8.18
N ILE A 40 -15.50 -18.68 -6.97
CA ILE A 40 -15.09 -17.34 -6.54
C ILE A 40 -13.59 -17.29 -6.84
N ARG A 41 -13.23 -16.69 -7.96
CA ARG A 41 -11.84 -16.37 -8.24
C ARG A 41 -11.48 -15.19 -7.34
N TYR A 42 -11.18 -15.49 -6.09
CA TYR A 42 -10.18 -14.65 -5.44
C TYR A 42 -8.98 -14.66 -6.37
N PRO A 43 -8.34 -13.54 -6.66
CA PRO A 43 -7.06 -13.59 -7.31
C PRO A 43 -6.12 -14.33 -6.35
N ILE A 44 -6.05 -15.65 -6.55
CA ILE A 44 -4.99 -16.45 -5.95
C ILE A 44 -3.76 -15.94 -6.67
N ILE A 45 -3.02 -15.06 -6.02
CA ILE A 45 -1.66 -14.73 -6.42
C ILE A 45 -0.85 -15.99 -6.17
N SER A 46 -0.89 -16.91 -7.12
CA SER A 46 -0.18 -18.20 -7.07
C SER A 46 1.21 -18.12 -7.69
N GLU A 47 1.79 -16.93 -7.80
CA GLU A 47 3.22 -16.87 -8.03
C GLU A 47 3.93 -17.16 -6.72
N PRO A 48 4.87 -18.13 -6.69
CA PRO A 48 5.69 -18.33 -5.53
C PRO A 48 6.35 -16.99 -5.21
N VAL A 49 6.07 -16.47 -4.03
CA VAL A 49 6.69 -15.24 -3.52
C VAL A 49 8.18 -15.50 -3.51
N LYS A 50 8.94 -14.89 -4.43
CA LYS A 50 10.39 -14.97 -4.40
C LYS A 50 10.83 -14.44 -3.04
N PRO A 51 11.68 -15.17 -2.30
CA PRO A 51 12.16 -14.70 -1.01
C PRO A 51 12.80 -13.32 -1.20
N PHE A 52 12.44 -12.39 -0.34
CA PHE A 52 13.01 -11.06 -0.34
C PHE A 52 14.42 -11.14 0.27
N CYS A 53 15.43 -10.89 -0.55
CA CYS A 53 16.80 -10.77 -0.07
C CYS A 53 16.96 -9.40 0.61
N LYS A 54 16.81 -9.39 1.93
CA LYS A 54 16.85 -8.16 2.72
C LYS A 54 18.23 -7.54 2.83
N GLU A 55 19.29 -8.33 2.65
CA GLU A 55 20.68 -7.88 2.82
C GLU A 55 21.02 -6.75 1.85
N VAL A 56 20.69 -6.90 0.57
CA VAL A 56 20.93 -5.88 -0.45
C VAL A 56 20.07 -4.64 -0.18
N ALA A 57 18.80 -4.84 0.17
CA ALA A 57 17.90 -3.72 0.48
C ALA A 57 18.34 -2.96 1.74
N GLN A 58 18.74 -3.67 2.79
CA GLN A 58 19.27 -3.08 4.01
C GLN A 58 20.56 -2.30 3.73
N TRP A 59 21.47 -2.87 2.94
CA TRP A 59 22.69 -2.17 2.55
C TRP A 59 22.39 -0.84 1.84
N ILE A 60 21.37 -0.81 0.97
CA ILE A 60 20.96 0.45 0.31
C ILE A 60 20.50 1.46 1.37
N LEU A 61 19.63 1.05 2.30
CA LEU A 61 19.11 1.94 3.34
C LEU A 61 20.23 2.48 4.26
N ASP A 62 21.28 1.69 4.47
CA ASP A 62 22.40 2.06 5.36
C ASP A 62 23.46 2.92 4.64
N ASN A 63 23.54 2.87 3.30
CA ASN A 63 24.58 3.52 2.51
C ASN A 63 24.11 4.70 1.65
N TYR A 64 22.79 4.95 1.62
CA TYR A 64 22.20 6.07 0.90
C TYR A 64 21.44 6.99 1.85
N THR A 65 21.42 8.27 1.49
CA THR A 65 20.63 9.31 2.16
C THR A 65 19.73 9.99 1.13
N LEU A 66 19.01 11.01 1.52
CA LEU A 66 18.23 11.81 0.58
C LEU A 66 19.14 12.62 -0.34
N THR A 67 18.93 12.50 -1.65
CA THR A 67 19.51 13.35 -2.68
C THR A 67 18.79 14.71 -2.71
N GLU A 68 19.31 15.67 -3.45
CA GLU A 68 18.70 16.99 -3.61
C GLU A 68 17.25 16.88 -4.16
N SER A 69 17.02 16.05 -5.19
CA SER A 69 15.70 15.79 -5.74
C SER A 69 14.73 15.19 -4.71
N GLY A 70 15.22 14.26 -3.88
CA GLY A 70 14.46 13.66 -2.80
C GLY A 70 14.09 14.66 -1.70
N GLN A 71 15.04 15.49 -1.28
CA GLN A 71 14.81 16.56 -0.29
C GLN A 71 13.82 17.60 -0.80
N HIS A 72 14.01 18.07 -2.02
CA HIS A 72 13.11 19.02 -2.67
C HIS A 72 11.66 18.50 -2.67
N PHE A 73 11.46 17.26 -3.15
CA PHE A 73 10.13 16.66 -3.16
C PHE A 73 9.51 16.56 -1.77
N LEU A 74 10.24 16.01 -0.79
CA LEU A 74 9.68 15.74 0.54
C LEU A 74 9.47 17.03 1.35
N PHE A 75 10.44 17.95 1.31
CA PHE A 75 10.45 19.10 2.22
C PHE A 75 9.91 20.38 1.57
N GLU A 76 10.18 20.59 0.26
CA GLU A 76 9.73 21.81 -0.41
C GLU A 76 8.35 21.64 -1.08
N GLU A 77 8.12 20.53 -1.76
CA GLU A 77 6.82 20.30 -2.42
C GLU A 77 5.78 19.78 -1.43
N ARG A 78 6.14 18.77 -0.60
CA ARG A 78 5.21 18.07 0.30
C ARG A 78 5.18 18.60 1.72
N LYS A 79 6.12 19.48 2.10
CA LYS A 79 6.19 20.12 3.42
C LYS A 79 6.26 19.13 4.61
N LEU A 80 6.80 17.94 4.38
CA LEU A 80 6.85 16.87 5.38
C LEU A 80 7.90 17.14 6.45
N ASP A 81 7.67 16.59 7.65
CA ASP A 81 8.62 16.71 8.77
C ASP A 81 9.87 15.85 8.51
N PRO A 82 11.08 16.47 8.53
CA PRO A 82 12.33 15.73 8.36
C PRO A 82 12.54 14.61 9.39
N ASN A 83 12.06 14.78 10.62
CA ASN A 83 12.18 13.75 11.66
C ASN A 83 11.35 12.51 11.33
N VAL A 84 10.16 12.68 10.76
CA VAL A 84 9.33 11.56 10.26
C VAL A 84 10.05 10.81 9.16
N ILE A 85 10.62 11.53 8.19
CA ILE A 85 11.33 10.93 7.06
C ILE A 85 12.57 10.15 7.52
N GLN A 86 13.34 10.74 8.44
CA GLN A 86 14.52 10.07 9.02
C GLN A 86 14.13 8.83 9.84
N HIS A 87 13.08 8.92 10.67
CA HIS A 87 12.60 7.81 11.48
C HIS A 87 12.16 6.61 10.62
N LEU A 88 11.52 6.88 9.49
CA LEU A 88 11.06 5.87 8.55
C LEU A 88 12.17 5.35 7.62
N LYS A 89 13.41 5.85 7.76
CA LYS A 89 14.58 5.46 6.94
C LYS A 89 14.35 5.60 5.44
N ILE A 90 13.65 6.66 5.03
CA ILE A 90 13.40 6.96 3.63
C ILE A 90 14.68 7.51 3.02
N VAL A 91 15.10 6.93 1.89
CA VAL A 91 16.28 7.34 1.15
C VAL A 91 15.92 7.64 -0.31
N SER A 92 16.85 8.21 -1.07
CA SER A 92 16.65 8.43 -2.50
C SER A 92 17.86 7.99 -3.33
N ILE A 93 17.59 7.69 -4.60
CA ILE A 93 18.59 7.28 -5.58
C ILE A 93 18.47 8.21 -6.78
N GLU A 94 19.56 8.89 -7.12
CA GLU A 94 19.61 9.79 -8.27
C GLU A 94 19.86 9.04 -9.57
N ASP A 95 20.82 8.12 -9.56
CA ASP A 95 21.19 7.34 -10.74
C ASP A 95 21.34 5.85 -10.42
N CYS A 96 20.57 5.03 -11.13
CA CYS A 96 20.59 3.57 -10.98
C CYS A 96 21.90 2.92 -11.40
N ARG A 97 22.69 3.54 -12.28
CA ARG A 97 23.97 2.95 -12.73
C ARG A 97 25.00 2.96 -11.62
N SER A 98 25.05 4.03 -10.87
CA SER A 98 26.00 4.17 -9.75
C SER A 98 25.73 3.13 -8.66
N ILE A 99 24.47 2.81 -8.39
CA ILE A 99 24.12 1.83 -7.35
C ILE A 99 24.49 0.40 -7.76
N ILE A 100 24.31 0.03 -9.05
CA ILE A 100 24.66 -1.32 -9.52
C ILE A 100 26.15 -1.57 -9.34
N ASN A 101 26.99 -0.63 -9.72
CA ASN A 101 28.45 -0.75 -9.56
C ASN A 101 28.82 -0.95 -8.09
N ARG A 102 28.28 -0.12 -7.19
CA ARG A 102 28.54 -0.24 -5.76
C ARG A 102 28.03 -1.55 -5.14
N LEU A 103 26.89 -2.08 -5.63
CA LEU A 103 26.38 -3.37 -5.19
C LEU A 103 27.33 -4.51 -5.61
N GLN A 104 27.91 -4.44 -6.82
CA GLN A 104 28.88 -5.44 -7.31
C GLN A 104 30.19 -5.44 -6.51
N ASP A 105 30.55 -4.32 -5.90
CA ASP A 105 31.71 -4.26 -5.00
C ASP A 105 31.46 -4.96 -3.64
N CYS A 106 30.20 -5.13 -3.25
CA CYS A 106 29.81 -5.63 -1.93
C CYS A 106 29.15 -7.00 -1.95
N PHE A 107 28.51 -7.39 -3.05
CA PHE A 107 27.73 -8.61 -3.19
C PHE A 107 28.07 -9.36 -4.47
N ASP A 108 27.96 -10.69 -4.44
CA ASP A 108 27.99 -11.48 -5.66
C ASP A 108 26.74 -11.24 -6.53
N MET A 109 26.87 -11.53 -7.83
CA MET A 109 25.79 -11.28 -8.79
C MET A 109 24.54 -12.11 -8.52
N GLU A 110 24.66 -13.29 -7.93
CA GLU A 110 23.52 -14.15 -7.58
C GLU A 110 22.69 -13.50 -6.46
N THR A 111 23.34 -13.00 -5.44
CA THR A 111 22.70 -12.24 -4.33
C THR A 111 22.00 -10.99 -4.87
N ILE A 112 22.64 -10.23 -5.77
CA ILE A 112 22.06 -9.03 -6.38
C ILE A 112 20.80 -9.40 -7.19
N TRP A 113 20.83 -10.47 -7.98
CA TRP A 113 19.66 -10.92 -8.74
C TRP A 113 18.53 -11.43 -7.86
N ASN A 114 18.86 -12.17 -6.81
CA ASN A 114 17.87 -12.69 -5.87
C ASN A 114 17.23 -11.59 -5.02
N SER A 115 17.84 -10.41 -4.94
CA SER A 115 17.24 -9.26 -4.24
C SER A 115 15.95 -8.75 -4.91
N GLY A 116 15.74 -9.05 -6.18
CA GLY A 116 14.62 -8.52 -6.96
C GLY A 116 14.79 -7.06 -7.39
N LEU A 117 15.88 -6.40 -7.00
CA LEU A 117 16.19 -5.02 -7.36
C LEU A 117 16.73 -4.87 -8.77
N VAL A 118 17.32 -5.93 -9.31
CA VAL A 118 17.92 -5.98 -10.64
C VAL A 118 17.20 -7.02 -11.49
N SER A 119 16.85 -6.66 -12.72
CA SER A 119 16.24 -7.59 -13.68
C SER A 119 17.31 -8.30 -14.49
N THR A 120 17.05 -9.57 -14.80
CA THR A 120 17.89 -10.42 -15.65
C THR A 120 17.25 -10.70 -17.02
N GLU A 121 16.13 -10.04 -17.34
CA GLU A 121 15.36 -10.29 -18.58
C GLU A 121 16.08 -9.90 -19.86
N SER A 122 17.18 -9.13 -19.73
CA SER A 122 18.07 -8.82 -20.84
C SER A 122 19.47 -9.31 -20.55
N LYS A 123 20.33 -9.44 -21.60
CA LYS A 123 21.76 -9.76 -21.46
C LYS A 123 22.56 -8.72 -20.62
N ARG A 124 21.88 -7.63 -20.20
CA ARG A 124 22.44 -6.59 -19.33
C ARG A 124 21.60 -6.51 -18.07
N SER A 125 22.24 -6.59 -16.92
CA SER A 125 21.58 -6.30 -15.65
C SER A 125 21.15 -4.84 -15.65
N TYR A 126 19.87 -4.57 -15.36
CA TYR A 126 19.35 -3.23 -15.18
C TYR A 126 18.55 -3.14 -13.89
N PHE A 127 18.58 -1.98 -13.29
CA PHE A 127 17.83 -1.70 -12.08
C PHE A 127 16.35 -1.61 -12.40
N ARG A 128 15.50 -2.27 -11.62
CA ARG A 128 14.05 -2.35 -11.89
C ARG A 128 13.29 -1.06 -11.63
N MET A 129 13.91 -0.13 -10.95
CA MET A 129 13.30 1.17 -10.63
C MET A 129 13.70 2.24 -11.61
N PHE A 130 12.79 3.15 -11.88
CA PHE A 130 13.09 4.38 -12.57
C PHE A 130 13.75 5.37 -11.60
N THR A 131 14.79 6.05 -12.03
CA THR A 131 15.52 7.07 -11.25
C THR A 131 15.43 8.43 -11.95
N PRO A 132 15.49 9.57 -11.21
CA PRO A 132 15.61 9.66 -9.75
C PRO A 132 14.37 9.14 -9.01
N CYS A 133 14.57 8.55 -7.82
CA CYS A 133 13.46 8.01 -7.04
C CYS A 133 13.68 8.06 -5.53
N LEU A 134 12.57 8.10 -4.80
CA LEU A 134 12.52 7.78 -3.37
C LEU A 134 12.36 6.29 -3.16
N LEU A 135 12.91 5.78 -2.07
CA LEU A 135 12.70 4.43 -1.58
C LEU A 135 12.00 4.46 -0.23
N PHE A 136 10.89 3.78 -0.16
CA PHE A 136 10.08 3.59 1.05
C PHE A 136 10.26 2.17 1.55
N PRO A 137 10.95 1.96 2.69
CA PRO A 137 11.08 0.63 3.26
C PRO A 137 9.78 0.20 3.94
N TYR A 138 9.43 -1.06 3.74
CA TYR A 138 8.35 -1.73 4.46
C TYR A 138 8.97 -2.60 5.55
N PHE A 139 8.50 -2.41 6.76
CA PHE A 139 8.89 -3.21 7.91
C PHE A 139 7.69 -3.99 8.42
N ASP A 140 7.92 -5.17 8.99
CA ASP A 140 6.90 -5.86 9.77
C ASP A 140 6.73 -5.21 11.16
N SER A 141 5.77 -5.70 11.94
CA SER A 141 5.47 -5.16 13.28
C SER A 141 6.63 -5.30 14.28
N THR A 142 7.63 -6.14 13.98
CA THR A 142 8.84 -6.33 14.81
C THR A 142 10.01 -5.44 14.36
N GLY A 143 9.84 -4.68 13.26
CA GLY A 143 10.87 -3.84 12.67
C GLY A 143 11.79 -4.54 11.68
N GLY A 144 11.47 -5.78 11.30
CA GLY A 144 12.18 -6.51 10.24
C GLY A 144 11.86 -5.95 8.86
N LEU A 145 12.90 -5.66 8.03
CA LEU A 145 12.71 -5.21 6.66
C LEU A 145 12.11 -6.31 5.80
N ILE A 146 10.96 -6.02 5.15
CA ILE A 146 10.19 -6.98 4.36
C ILE A 146 9.96 -6.56 2.92
N GLY A 147 10.28 -5.33 2.55
CA GLY A 147 10.08 -4.85 1.18
C GLY A 147 10.52 -3.42 0.99
N LEU A 148 10.56 -3.02 -0.29
CA LEU A 148 10.79 -1.64 -0.72
C LEU A 148 9.75 -1.26 -1.76
N GLN A 149 9.30 -0.01 -1.72
CA GLN A 149 8.55 0.63 -2.79
C GLN A 149 9.31 1.86 -3.26
N SER A 150 9.42 2.03 -4.57
CA SER A 150 9.99 3.25 -5.14
C SER A 150 8.90 4.21 -5.57
N ARG A 151 9.22 5.52 -5.52
CA ARG A 151 8.47 6.58 -6.15
C ARG A 151 9.39 7.31 -7.13
N TYR A 152 9.05 7.26 -8.39
CA TYR A 152 9.76 8.00 -9.43
C TYR A 152 9.53 9.52 -9.27
N LEU A 153 10.60 10.30 -9.38
CA LEU A 153 10.60 11.76 -9.23
C LEU A 153 10.87 12.50 -10.56
N GLY A 154 11.23 11.75 -11.63
CA GLY A 154 11.51 12.37 -12.91
C GLY A 154 10.27 12.69 -13.75
N GLU A 155 10.49 13.18 -14.96
CA GLU A 155 9.44 13.73 -15.83
C GLU A 155 8.85 12.72 -16.82
N ASN A 156 9.42 11.52 -16.94
CA ASN A 156 8.92 10.50 -17.89
C ASN A 156 7.53 10.01 -17.46
N LYS A 157 6.50 10.44 -18.20
CA LYS A 157 5.08 10.10 -17.91
C LYS A 157 4.73 8.63 -18.18
N GLU A 158 5.56 7.90 -18.93
CA GLU A 158 5.38 6.46 -19.17
C GLU A 158 5.95 5.62 -18.02
N ALA A 159 6.83 6.19 -17.19
CA ALA A 159 7.37 5.51 -16.03
C ALA A 159 6.30 5.39 -14.94
N PRO A 160 6.12 4.20 -14.34
CA PRO A 160 5.19 4.04 -13.23
C PRO A 160 5.62 4.91 -12.04
N ARG A 161 4.67 5.70 -11.54
CA ARG A 161 4.93 6.62 -10.43
C ARG A 161 5.35 5.91 -9.16
N PHE A 162 4.73 4.75 -8.89
CA PHE A 162 5.07 3.87 -7.76
C PHE A 162 5.33 2.47 -8.26
N GLN A 163 6.35 1.82 -7.70
CA GLN A 163 6.73 0.47 -8.08
C GLN A 163 7.24 -0.30 -6.87
N PHE A 164 6.66 -1.47 -6.63
CA PHE A 164 7.21 -2.39 -5.65
C PHE A 164 8.46 -3.08 -6.22
N VAL A 165 9.53 -3.01 -5.46
CA VAL A 165 10.84 -3.56 -5.86
C VAL A 165 10.94 -5.03 -5.46
N SER A 166 10.27 -5.40 -4.40
CA SER A 166 10.22 -6.76 -3.89
C SER A 166 8.80 -7.30 -3.79
N ALA A 167 8.67 -8.61 -3.68
CA ALA A 167 7.47 -9.38 -3.91
C ALA A 167 6.29 -9.15 -2.92
N GLN A 168 6.43 -8.36 -1.89
CA GLN A 168 5.38 -8.23 -0.86
C GLN A 168 4.45 -7.03 -1.11
N LYS A 169 3.66 -7.13 -2.19
CA LYS A 169 2.65 -6.12 -2.56
C LYS A 169 1.48 -5.96 -1.59
N THR A 170 1.41 -6.79 -0.54
CA THR A 170 0.20 -6.94 0.29
C THR A 170 0.42 -6.60 1.76
N ARG A 171 1.38 -5.74 2.09
CA ARG A 171 1.66 -5.33 3.47
C ARG A 171 1.29 -3.86 3.68
N LEU A 172 0.91 -3.50 4.92
CA LEU A 172 0.76 -2.09 5.30
C LEU A 172 2.13 -1.40 5.40
N PHE A 173 2.19 -0.15 4.96
CA PHE A 173 3.32 0.72 5.24
C PHE A 173 3.28 1.21 6.69
N ASN A 174 4.44 1.31 7.34
CA ASN A 174 4.63 1.79 8.70
C ASN A 174 4.00 0.92 9.80
N LEU A 175 3.97 -0.41 9.66
CA LEU A 175 3.51 -1.33 10.69
C LEU A 175 4.22 -1.18 12.05
N PRO A 176 5.52 -0.85 12.15
CA PRO A 176 6.21 -0.70 13.44
C PRO A 176 5.56 0.31 14.39
N ILE A 177 4.79 1.28 13.88
CA ILE A 177 4.09 2.25 14.72
C ILE A 177 3.16 1.59 15.75
N LEU A 178 2.60 0.42 15.40
CA LEU A 178 1.70 -0.33 16.28
C LEU A 178 2.37 -0.75 17.59
N GLY A 179 3.69 -0.98 17.57
CA GLY A 179 4.47 -1.32 18.77
C GLY A 179 4.56 -0.20 19.81
N SER A 180 4.33 1.05 19.40
CA SER A 180 4.30 2.23 20.26
C SER A 180 2.91 2.65 20.72
N MET A 181 1.86 1.95 20.27
CA MET A 181 0.47 2.30 20.50
C MET A 181 -0.18 1.45 21.58
N LYS A 182 -1.11 2.06 22.31
CA LYS A 182 -1.98 1.37 23.27
C LYS A 182 -3.33 1.04 22.62
N ASP A 183 -3.97 -0.01 23.10
CA ASP A 183 -5.31 -0.37 22.64
C ASP A 183 -6.29 0.80 22.84
N GLY A 184 -7.14 1.06 21.85
CA GLY A 184 -8.10 2.15 21.84
C GLY A 184 -7.55 3.52 21.43
N GLU A 185 -6.26 3.66 21.13
CA GLU A 185 -5.73 4.90 20.56
C GLU A 185 -6.18 5.12 19.11
N ASP A 186 -6.18 6.37 18.68
CA ASP A 186 -6.56 6.75 17.31
C ASP A 186 -5.46 6.35 16.32
N LEU A 187 -5.82 5.59 15.29
CA LEU A 187 -4.96 5.18 14.20
C LEU A 187 -5.58 5.55 12.85
N TYR A 188 -4.82 6.24 12.02
CA TYR A 188 -5.26 6.67 10.71
C TYR A 188 -4.80 5.69 9.63
N ILE A 189 -5.68 5.35 8.71
CA ILE A 189 -5.38 4.55 7.53
C ILE A 189 -5.42 5.48 6.32
N SER A 190 -4.41 5.45 5.46
CA SER A 190 -4.37 6.19 4.20
C SER A 190 -4.25 5.28 3.00
N GLU A 191 -4.63 5.79 1.82
CA GLU A 191 -4.55 5.05 0.56
C GLU A 191 -3.14 5.02 -0.02
N GLY A 192 -2.34 6.05 0.30
CA GLY A 192 -1.00 6.21 -0.22
C GLY A 192 0.03 6.54 0.86
N ILE A 193 1.31 6.25 0.54
CA ILE A 193 2.42 6.58 1.44
C ILE A 193 2.51 8.09 1.68
N THR A 194 2.29 8.91 0.66
CA THR A 194 2.37 10.38 0.79
C THR A 194 1.37 10.93 1.79
N ASP A 195 0.16 10.39 1.82
CA ASP A 195 -0.87 10.78 2.79
C ASP A 195 -0.53 10.30 4.19
N CYS A 196 0.02 9.07 4.29
CA CYS A 196 0.54 8.56 5.56
C CYS A 196 1.64 9.46 6.11
N LEU A 197 2.60 9.89 5.29
CA LEU A 197 3.67 10.79 5.70
C LEU A 197 3.13 12.17 6.14
N ALA A 198 2.11 12.68 5.46
CA ALA A 198 1.45 13.94 5.84
C ALA A 198 0.70 13.81 7.18
N LEU A 199 0.00 12.69 7.40
CA LEU A 199 -0.63 12.37 8.68
C LEU A 199 0.39 12.29 9.82
N LEU A 200 1.50 11.57 9.61
CA LEU A 200 2.59 11.46 10.57
C LEU A 200 3.23 12.83 10.86
N SER A 201 3.46 13.62 9.82
CA SER A 201 4.02 14.99 9.95
C SER A 201 3.07 15.96 10.67
N SER A 202 1.77 15.67 10.69
CA SER A 202 0.78 16.39 11.49
C SER A 202 0.66 15.90 12.94
N GLY A 203 1.49 14.93 13.34
CA GLY A 203 1.49 14.35 14.69
C GLY A 203 0.47 13.22 14.89
N LYS A 204 -0.20 12.75 13.83
CA LYS A 204 -1.12 11.61 13.89
C LYS A 204 -0.36 10.29 13.77
N LYS A 205 -0.90 9.21 14.33
CA LYS A 205 -0.39 7.85 14.11
C LYS A 205 -1.06 7.27 12.87
N ALA A 206 -0.27 6.84 11.89
CA ALA A 206 -0.81 6.42 10.59
C ALA A 206 -0.08 5.24 9.97
N VAL A 207 -0.84 4.46 9.20
CA VAL A 207 -0.37 3.40 8.30
C VAL A 207 -0.97 3.63 6.91
N ALA A 208 -0.33 3.10 5.84
CA ALA A 208 -0.90 3.16 4.50
C ALA A 208 -1.19 1.77 3.94
N ILE A 209 -2.30 1.63 3.20
CA ILE A 209 -2.51 0.46 2.36
C ILE A 209 -1.60 0.51 1.13
N PRO A 210 -1.19 -0.63 0.58
CA PRO A 210 -0.26 -0.67 -0.56
C PRO A 210 -0.89 -0.15 -1.87
N SER A 211 -2.20 -0.19 -1.96
CA SER A 211 -2.98 0.24 -3.12
C SER A 211 -4.47 0.23 -2.79
N ALA A 212 -5.24 1.11 -3.41
CA ALA A 212 -6.71 1.17 -3.28
C ALA A 212 -7.42 -0.16 -3.66
N THR A 213 -6.76 -1.02 -4.45
CA THR A 213 -7.33 -2.29 -4.95
C THR A 213 -6.87 -3.53 -4.19
N ILE A 214 -5.89 -3.40 -3.28
CA ILE A 214 -5.28 -4.54 -2.56
C ILE A 214 -5.43 -4.31 -1.07
N LEU A 215 -6.24 -5.15 -0.40
CA LEU A 215 -6.38 -5.13 1.06
C LEU A 215 -5.41 -6.14 1.69
N PRO A 216 -4.47 -5.68 2.53
CA PRO A 216 -3.51 -6.54 3.23
C PRO A 216 -4.17 -7.20 4.47
N GLN A 217 -5.05 -8.17 4.25
CA GLN A 217 -5.92 -8.76 5.28
C GLN A 217 -5.15 -9.26 6.52
N ASN A 218 -3.94 -9.81 6.31
CA ASN A 218 -3.12 -10.30 7.40
C ASN A 218 -2.66 -9.19 8.36
N ASP A 219 -2.44 -7.98 7.83
CA ASP A 219 -2.03 -6.83 8.64
C ASP A 219 -3.25 -6.08 9.22
N LEU A 220 -4.38 -6.08 8.49
CA LEU A 220 -5.60 -5.39 8.93
C LEU A 220 -6.17 -5.96 10.24
N ILE A 221 -5.95 -7.24 10.54
CA ILE A 221 -6.40 -7.87 11.77
C ILE A 221 -5.72 -7.26 13.01
N ASP A 222 -4.48 -6.82 12.88
CA ASP A 222 -3.71 -6.19 13.96
C ASP A 222 -4.23 -4.79 14.30
N LEU A 223 -5.02 -4.19 13.40
CA LEU A 223 -5.60 -2.86 13.59
C LEU A 223 -6.91 -2.86 14.40
N LEU A 224 -7.54 -4.02 14.60
CA LEU A 224 -8.88 -4.12 15.20
C LEU A 224 -8.98 -3.58 16.63
N LYS A 225 -7.88 -3.46 17.33
CA LYS A 225 -7.82 -2.97 18.70
C LYS A 225 -7.73 -1.44 18.83
N TYR A 226 -7.64 -0.72 17.72
CA TYR A 226 -7.51 0.74 17.69
C TYR A 226 -8.83 1.41 17.25
N LYS A 227 -8.94 2.71 17.51
CA LYS A 227 -9.95 3.54 16.87
C LYS A 227 -9.47 3.92 15.48
N LEU A 228 -10.16 3.43 14.47
CA LEU A 228 -9.73 3.55 13.09
C LEU A 228 -10.37 4.76 12.43
N HIS A 229 -9.54 5.57 11.78
CA HIS A 229 -9.91 6.77 11.05
C HIS A 229 -9.35 6.72 9.63
N MET A 230 -10.03 7.31 8.67
CA MET A 230 -9.56 7.47 7.31
C MET A 230 -10.10 8.76 6.70
N TYR A 231 -9.24 9.52 6.03
CA TYR A 231 -9.62 10.57 5.09
C TYR A 231 -9.63 9.95 3.69
N PRO A 232 -10.78 9.55 3.15
CA PRO A 232 -10.81 8.93 1.81
C PRO A 232 -10.42 9.95 0.75
N ASP A 233 -9.63 9.51 -0.25
CA ASP A 233 -9.42 10.30 -1.44
C ASP A 233 -10.77 10.61 -2.12
N GLN A 234 -10.92 11.82 -2.64
CA GLN A 234 -12.22 12.30 -3.13
C GLN A 234 -12.57 11.75 -4.53
N ASP A 235 -11.72 10.90 -5.10
CA ASP A 235 -12.00 10.21 -6.36
C ASP A 235 -12.75 8.87 -6.17
N ASP A 236 -13.17 8.27 -7.27
CA ASP A 236 -13.94 7.01 -7.24
C ASP A 236 -13.14 5.82 -6.71
N ALA A 237 -11.81 5.83 -6.88
CA ALA A 237 -10.96 4.76 -6.38
C ALA A 237 -10.87 4.84 -4.86
N GLY A 238 -10.69 6.02 -4.30
CA GLY A 238 -10.63 6.27 -2.87
C GLY A 238 -11.94 5.93 -2.16
N LYS A 239 -13.06 6.35 -2.72
CA LYS A 239 -14.38 5.99 -2.19
C LYS A 239 -14.60 4.47 -2.17
N LYS A 240 -14.17 3.75 -3.21
CA LYS A 240 -14.25 2.29 -3.26
C LYS A 240 -13.33 1.63 -2.25
N ALA A 241 -12.10 2.13 -2.08
CA ALA A 241 -11.16 1.63 -1.08
C ALA A 241 -11.71 1.80 0.34
N PHE A 242 -12.26 2.99 0.66
CA PHE A 242 -12.90 3.24 1.96
C PHE A 242 -14.06 2.28 2.23
N VAL A 243 -14.97 2.10 1.25
CA VAL A 243 -16.10 1.17 1.39
C VAL A 243 -15.64 -0.27 1.61
N ALA A 244 -14.59 -0.71 0.90
CA ALA A 244 -14.04 -2.05 1.05
C ALA A 244 -13.40 -2.25 2.44
N LEU A 245 -12.58 -1.29 2.91
CA LEU A 245 -11.99 -1.31 4.25
C LEU A 245 -13.06 -1.27 5.34
N ARG A 246 -14.02 -0.36 5.22
CA ARG A 246 -15.13 -0.25 6.19
C ARG A 246 -15.92 -1.55 6.30
N ARG A 247 -16.20 -2.19 5.15
CA ARG A 247 -16.86 -3.52 5.14
C ARG A 247 -16.02 -4.58 5.86
N TYR A 248 -14.70 -4.61 5.60
CA TYR A 248 -13.80 -5.52 6.28
C TYR A 248 -13.88 -5.33 7.80
N PHE A 249 -13.73 -4.11 8.29
CA PHE A 249 -13.72 -3.82 9.72
C PHE A 249 -15.09 -4.06 10.39
N ILE A 250 -16.20 -3.71 9.75
CA ILE A 250 -17.54 -4.02 10.26
C ILE A 250 -17.73 -5.54 10.43
N ASN A 251 -17.26 -6.36 9.50
CA ASN A 251 -17.32 -7.82 9.60
C ASN A 251 -16.47 -8.36 10.77
N HIS A 252 -15.55 -7.56 11.29
CA HIS A 252 -14.73 -7.87 12.48
C HIS A 252 -15.15 -7.04 13.72
N TYR A 253 -16.39 -6.54 13.73
CA TYR A 253 -16.95 -5.77 14.85
C TYR A 253 -16.18 -4.49 15.20
N THR A 254 -15.46 -3.93 14.27
CA THR A 254 -14.70 -2.67 14.41
C THR A 254 -15.25 -1.63 13.43
N ASN A 255 -15.32 -0.37 13.85
CA ASN A 255 -15.76 0.71 12.99
C ASN A 255 -14.56 1.44 12.38
N LEU A 256 -14.67 1.80 11.09
CA LEU A 256 -13.76 2.74 10.42
C LEU A 256 -14.49 4.08 10.29
N ILE A 257 -13.96 5.10 10.97
CA ILE A 257 -14.52 6.45 11.00
C ILE A 257 -14.06 7.17 9.73
N GLU A 258 -15.02 7.69 8.98
CA GLU A 258 -14.76 8.57 7.85
C GLU A 258 -14.49 9.98 8.34
N GLU A 259 -13.33 10.50 8.02
CA GLU A 259 -12.95 11.88 8.27
C GLU A 259 -13.18 12.73 7.02
N ILE A 260 -13.63 13.96 7.23
CA ILE A 260 -13.98 14.86 6.12
C ILE A 260 -12.79 15.76 5.81
N LEU A 261 -12.35 15.73 4.55
CA LEU A 261 -11.39 16.69 4.04
C LEU A 261 -12.08 18.06 3.83
N PRO A 262 -11.37 19.17 4.08
CA PRO A 262 -11.87 20.49 3.72
C PRO A 262 -12.15 20.59 2.22
N GLU A 263 -13.15 21.41 1.88
CA GLU A 263 -13.56 21.65 0.49
C GLU A 263 -12.38 22.10 -0.36
N GLY A 264 -12.22 21.50 -1.54
CA GLY A 264 -11.14 21.79 -2.48
C GLY A 264 -9.89 20.94 -2.32
N SER A 265 -9.81 20.07 -1.30
CA SER A 265 -8.70 19.12 -1.14
C SER A 265 -9.08 17.76 -1.70
N LYS A 266 -8.23 17.19 -2.55
CA LYS A 266 -8.45 15.87 -3.15
C LYS A 266 -8.10 14.74 -2.18
N ASP A 267 -7.01 14.89 -1.45
CA ASP A 267 -6.45 13.92 -0.51
C ASP A 267 -5.87 14.64 0.72
N TYR A 268 -5.43 13.89 1.72
CA TYR A 268 -4.89 14.49 2.94
C TYR A 268 -3.57 15.21 2.71
N SER A 269 -2.75 14.75 1.77
CA SER A 269 -1.48 15.39 1.44
C SER A 269 -1.68 16.80 0.84
N GLU A 270 -2.67 16.97 -0.04
CA GLU A 270 -3.02 18.30 -0.58
C GLU A 270 -3.53 19.25 0.53
N TYR A 271 -4.41 18.75 1.41
CA TYR A 271 -4.86 19.52 2.57
C TYR A 271 -3.70 19.95 3.46
N PHE A 272 -2.80 19.02 3.79
CA PHE A 272 -1.63 19.30 4.63
C PHE A 272 -0.71 20.37 4.03
N ILE A 273 -0.45 20.31 2.72
CA ILE A 273 0.35 21.31 2.00
C ILE A 273 -0.34 22.68 2.03
N ALA A 274 -1.64 22.73 1.78
CA ALA A 274 -2.40 23.99 1.80
C ALA A 274 -2.36 24.64 3.19
N TYR A 275 -2.51 23.85 4.25
CA TYR A 275 -2.44 24.33 5.63
C TYR A 275 -1.06 24.93 5.98
N HIS A 276 0.04 24.35 5.49
CA HIS A 276 1.39 24.85 5.73
C HIS A 276 1.79 26.04 4.84
N LYS A 277 1.05 26.34 3.76
CA LYS A 277 1.24 27.54 2.94
C LYS A 277 0.64 28.80 3.58
N THR A 278 -0.30 28.62 4.51
CA THR A 278 -1.03 29.71 5.18
C THR A 278 -0.43 30.13 6.53
N LYS A 279 0.59 29.42 6.98
CA LYS A 279 1.40 29.75 8.16
C LYS A 279 2.78 30.26 7.74
#